data_d875afc2c3f0805f9035541524cabd63
#
_entry.id   d875afc2c3f0805f9035541524cabd63
#
_cell.length_a   1.000
_cell.length_b   1.000
_cell.length_c   1.000
_cell.angle_alpha   90.00
_cell.angle_beta   90.00
_cell.angle_gamma   90.00
#
_symmetry.space_group_name_H-M   'P 1'
#
loop_
_entity.id
_entity.type
_entity.pdbx_description
1 polymer ?
#
loop_
_entity_poly.entity_id
_entity_poly.type
_entity_poly.pdbx_seq_one_letter_code
_entity_poly.pdbx_strand_id
1 'polypeptide(L)'
;IINSINDHKDNFEDVALKIWEFAELGYQEIKSSNKLAKSLENEGFKIEKGVAGIPTAFIAEFNNGGPVIGILGEFDALPGLAQTNSPFKEVIDNSTGAGHACGHHLFGAASAWAAVAVKEWLVKNNIKGTIRFYGTPAEEGGSGKVYMVREGLFDDLDVALHWHASDKNSASAGKALANKTAKFRFYGVSSHASGSPQNGRSALDGVEAMNHMVNMMREHVPQESRIHYVITKGGLAPNVVPDDAEVYYYVRHPQMNVVDELFQRVVKIAEGAALGTETDMTYEVMHGNYSLMPNDTIQKIVHRNLEKLGGIKYSDDEKEYAQEIYQTLINPDLKIGSQQNVLPFKYSHSYGSTDVGDVSWNVPTAGLRTATWVPGTAAHSWQAVALGADNTL
;
A
#
# COMPACT_ATOMS: atom_id res chain seq x y z
N ILE A 1 26.79 8.22 -8.55
CA ILE A 1 25.40 7.75 -8.42
C ILE A 1 24.47 8.71 -9.17
N ILE A 2 24.41 10.02 -8.88
CA ILE A 2 23.49 10.96 -9.54
C ILE A 2 23.64 10.94 -11.07
N ASN A 3 24.88 10.94 -11.60
CA ASN A 3 25.10 10.85 -13.05
C ASN A 3 24.54 9.53 -13.63
N SER A 4 24.76 8.41 -12.96
CA SER A 4 24.21 7.12 -13.37
C SER A 4 22.67 7.13 -13.35
N ILE A 5 22.05 7.79 -12.38
CA ILE A 5 20.59 8.00 -12.35
C ILE A 5 20.15 8.75 -13.61
N ASN A 6 20.81 9.84 -13.96
CA ASN A 6 20.46 10.63 -15.14
C ASN A 6 20.64 9.84 -16.46
N ASP A 7 21.66 8.97 -16.54
CA ASP A 7 21.94 8.16 -17.75
C ASP A 7 20.83 7.12 -18.04
N HIS A 8 20.05 6.71 -17.03
CA HIS A 8 18.96 5.74 -17.14
C HIS A 8 17.56 6.38 -17.06
N LYS A 9 17.47 7.71 -16.98
CA LYS A 9 16.23 8.46 -16.75
C LYS A 9 15.07 7.97 -17.65
N ASP A 10 15.24 8.10 -18.96
CA ASP A 10 14.18 7.82 -19.93
C ASP A 10 13.66 6.37 -19.86
N ASN A 11 14.54 5.41 -19.53
CA ASN A 11 14.15 4.01 -19.38
C ASN A 11 13.22 3.79 -18.17
N PHE A 12 13.56 4.36 -17.02
CA PHE A 12 12.77 4.14 -15.80
C PHE A 12 11.52 5.02 -15.73
N GLU A 13 11.53 6.17 -16.38
CA GLU A 13 10.31 6.95 -16.63
C GLU A 13 9.31 6.16 -17.49
N ASP A 14 9.77 5.53 -18.59
CA ASP A 14 8.91 4.64 -19.38
C ASP A 14 8.39 3.45 -18.56
N VAL A 15 9.22 2.89 -17.67
CA VAL A 15 8.76 1.82 -16.75
C VAL A 15 7.64 2.32 -15.85
N ALA A 16 7.80 3.48 -15.21
CA ALA A 16 6.81 4.05 -14.31
C ALA A 16 5.48 4.34 -15.04
N LEU A 17 5.55 5.01 -16.20
CA LEU A 17 4.38 5.35 -17.01
C LEU A 17 3.66 4.11 -17.54
N LYS A 18 4.38 3.07 -17.95
CA LYS A 18 3.75 1.82 -18.37
C LYS A 18 3.04 1.09 -17.23
N ILE A 19 3.61 1.07 -16.03
CA ILE A 19 2.94 0.50 -14.86
C ILE A 19 1.70 1.32 -14.50
N TRP A 20 1.79 2.65 -14.59
CA TRP A 20 0.63 3.53 -14.40
C TRP A 20 -0.50 3.21 -15.42
N GLU A 21 -0.17 3.03 -16.70
CA GLU A 21 -1.13 2.65 -17.74
C GLU A 21 -1.75 1.27 -17.50
N PHE A 22 -0.98 0.30 -17.00
CA PHE A 22 -1.48 -1.05 -16.73
C PHE A 22 -2.47 -1.07 -15.58
N ALA A 23 -2.23 -0.29 -14.54
CA ALA A 23 -3.07 -0.12 -13.35
C ALA A 23 -3.65 -1.46 -12.86
N GLU A 24 -2.79 -2.46 -12.66
CA GLU A 24 -3.17 -3.82 -12.28
C GLU A 24 -3.38 -3.92 -10.77
N LEU A 25 -4.42 -4.63 -10.36
CA LEU A 25 -4.74 -4.87 -8.95
C LEU A 25 -3.80 -5.89 -8.31
N GLY A 26 -3.71 -5.87 -6.99
CA GLY A 26 -2.90 -6.80 -6.21
C GLY A 26 -3.09 -8.26 -6.59
N TYR A 27 -1.98 -9.00 -6.71
CA TYR A 27 -1.85 -10.38 -7.23
C TYR A 27 -2.19 -10.56 -8.72
N GLN A 28 -2.55 -9.50 -9.43
CA GLN A 28 -2.86 -9.51 -10.87
C GLN A 28 -1.87 -8.67 -11.68
N GLU A 29 -0.80 -8.18 -11.07
CA GLU A 29 0.19 -7.23 -11.62
C GLU A 29 1.18 -7.93 -12.59
N ILE A 30 0.66 -8.73 -13.52
CA ILE A 30 1.50 -9.57 -14.40
C ILE A 30 2.35 -8.73 -15.36
N LYS A 31 1.77 -7.70 -15.96
CA LYS A 31 2.49 -6.82 -16.90
C LYS A 31 3.49 -5.94 -16.16
N SER A 32 3.08 -5.37 -15.03
CA SER A 32 3.90 -4.51 -14.18
C SER A 32 5.11 -5.24 -13.63
N SER A 33 4.92 -6.42 -13.04
CA SER A 33 5.99 -7.30 -12.57
C SER A 33 6.96 -7.68 -13.69
N ASN A 34 6.43 -8.09 -14.86
CA ASN A 34 7.27 -8.46 -15.99
C ASN A 34 8.07 -7.28 -16.55
N LYS A 35 7.48 -6.07 -16.59
CA LYS A 35 8.16 -4.85 -17.07
C LYS A 35 9.33 -4.51 -16.15
N LEU A 36 9.12 -4.49 -14.81
CA LEU A 36 10.17 -4.23 -13.82
C LEU A 36 11.27 -5.28 -13.87
N ALA A 37 10.90 -6.57 -13.81
CA ALA A 37 11.85 -7.67 -13.84
C ALA A 37 12.70 -7.64 -15.13
N LYS A 38 12.08 -7.38 -16.28
CA LYS A 38 12.81 -7.30 -17.56
C LYS A 38 13.76 -6.11 -17.62
N SER A 39 13.37 -4.96 -17.08
CA SER A 39 14.26 -3.79 -17.01
C SER A 39 15.50 -4.09 -16.16
N LEU A 40 15.34 -4.72 -14.98
CA LEU A 40 16.47 -5.11 -14.14
C LEU A 40 17.33 -6.23 -14.77
N GLU A 41 16.72 -7.19 -15.47
CA GLU A 41 17.46 -8.22 -16.20
C GLU A 41 18.36 -7.60 -17.29
N ASN A 42 17.85 -6.62 -18.03
CA ASN A 42 18.61 -5.89 -19.04
C ASN A 42 19.80 -5.13 -18.44
N GLU A 43 19.66 -4.71 -17.18
CA GLU A 43 20.73 -4.07 -16.40
C GLU A 43 21.67 -5.08 -15.69
N GLY A 44 21.53 -6.37 -16.02
CA GLY A 44 22.46 -7.42 -15.54
C GLY A 44 22.14 -7.98 -14.16
N PHE A 45 20.94 -7.81 -13.63
CA PHE A 45 20.46 -8.51 -12.46
C PHE A 45 20.00 -9.93 -12.82
N LYS A 46 20.26 -10.89 -11.93
CA LYS A 46 19.68 -12.23 -12.01
C LYS A 46 18.26 -12.18 -11.45
N ILE A 47 17.29 -12.64 -12.23
CA ILE A 47 15.87 -12.61 -11.86
C ILE A 47 15.40 -13.97 -11.38
N GLU A 48 14.68 -13.99 -10.25
CA GLU A 48 13.93 -15.13 -9.74
C GLU A 48 12.45 -14.71 -9.61
N LYS A 49 11.56 -15.36 -10.36
CA LYS A 49 10.12 -15.05 -10.41
C LYS A 49 9.30 -16.07 -9.64
N GLY A 50 8.09 -15.66 -9.23
CA GLY A 50 7.12 -16.53 -8.56
C GLY A 50 7.53 -16.90 -7.14
N VAL A 51 8.36 -16.08 -6.51
CA VAL A 51 8.82 -16.31 -5.13
C VAL A 51 7.65 -16.28 -4.14
N ALA A 52 7.78 -16.98 -3.03
CA ALA A 52 6.71 -17.12 -2.03
C ALA A 52 5.39 -17.68 -2.60
N GLY A 53 5.43 -18.39 -3.74
CA GLY A 53 4.23 -18.89 -4.40
C GLY A 53 3.35 -17.82 -5.03
N ILE A 54 3.83 -16.58 -5.14
CA ILE A 54 3.10 -15.44 -5.72
C ILE A 54 3.62 -15.21 -7.15
N PRO A 55 2.82 -15.45 -8.21
CA PRO A 55 3.29 -15.36 -9.60
C PRO A 55 3.86 -13.99 -9.99
N THR A 56 3.40 -12.91 -9.35
CA THR A 56 3.82 -11.52 -9.62
C THR A 56 4.96 -11.04 -8.72
N ALA A 57 5.33 -11.80 -7.67
CA ALA A 57 6.50 -11.50 -6.85
C ALA A 57 7.79 -11.96 -7.52
N PHE A 58 8.85 -11.18 -7.38
CA PHE A 58 10.16 -11.56 -7.91
C PHE A 58 11.31 -10.93 -7.10
N ILE A 59 12.48 -11.53 -7.23
CA ILE A 59 13.75 -11.00 -6.71
C ILE A 59 14.67 -10.75 -7.90
N ALA A 60 15.35 -9.60 -7.90
CA ALA A 60 16.42 -9.28 -8.83
C ALA A 60 17.71 -9.07 -8.04
N GLU A 61 18.72 -9.90 -8.25
CA GLU A 61 19.95 -9.87 -7.50
C GLU A 61 21.15 -9.53 -8.38
N PHE A 62 21.96 -8.59 -7.90
CA PHE A 62 23.34 -8.38 -8.29
C PHE A 62 24.23 -8.75 -7.13
N ASN A 63 24.98 -9.86 -7.24
CA ASN A 63 25.84 -10.39 -6.18
C ASN A 63 27.32 -10.19 -6.51
N ASN A 64 27.98 -9.38 -5.69
CA ASN A 64 29.43 -9.16 -5.73
C ASN A 64 30.07 -9.41 -4.34
N GLY A 65 29.44 -10.27 -3.51
CA GLY A 65 29.84 -10.49 -2.11
C GLY A 65 29.59 -9.28 -1.22
N GLY A 66 30.12 -9.28 -0.01
CA GLY A 66 29.94 -8.20 0.97
C GLY A 66 28.53 -8.17 1.57
N PRO A 67 28.13 -7.02 2.18
CA PRO A 67 26.81 -6.90 2.78
C PRO A 67 25.69 -6.99 1.73
N VAL A 68 24.54 -7.50 2.18
CA VAL A 68 23.34 -7.69 1.34
C VAL A 68 22.32 -6.59 1.65
N ILE A 69 22.08 -5.72 0.67
CA ILE A 69 21.16 -4.60 0.79
C ILE A 69 19.90 -4.89 -0.01
N GLY A 70 18.77 -5.01 0.69
CA GLY A 70 17.46 -5.15 0.08
C GLY A 70 16.84 -3.78 -0.28
N ILE A 71 16.25 -3.68 -1.45
CA ILE A 71 15.47 -2.51 -1.89
C ILE A 71 14.09 -3.02 -2.25
N LEU A 72 13.06 -2.50 -1.57
CA LEU A 72 11.68 -2.90 -1.82
C LEU A 72 11.08 -2.06 -2.95
N GLY A 73 10.17 -2.66 -3.75
CA GLY A 73 9.44 -1.97 -4.80
C GLY A 73 8.03 -2.53 -4.95
N GLU A 74 7.02 -1.68 -4.76
CA GLU A 74 5.61 -1.96 -4.93
C GLU A 74 5.15 -1.52 -6.33
N PHE A 75 4.06 -2.11 -6.85
CA PHE A 75 3.57 -1.81 -8.21
C PHE A 75 2.09 -2.17 -8.44
N ASP A 76 1.32 -2.39 -7.36
CA ASP A 76 -0.12 -2.63 -7.42
C ASP A 76 -0.93 -1.32 -7.42
N ALA A 77 -2.12 -1.34 -8.03
CA ALA A 77 -3.05 -0.23 -8.14
C ALA A 77 -4.30 -0.44 -7.27
N LEU A 78 -5.05 0.64 -7.05
CA LEU A 78 -6.28 0.66 -6.27
C LEU A 78 -7.53 0.59 -7.15
N PRO A 79 -8.55 -0.21 -6.78
CA PRO A 79 -9.78 -0.31 -7.54
C PRO A 79 -10.63 0.96 -7.48
N GLY A 80 -11.38 1.24 -8.54
CA GLY A 80 -12.36 2.34 -8.58
C GLY A 80 -11.76 3.74 -8.69
N LEU A 81 -10.46 3.84 -9.00
CA LEU A 81 -9.71 5.11 -9.09
C LEU A 81 -9.10 5.35 -10.47
N ALA A 82 -9.71 4.78 -11.53
CA ALA A 82 -9.30 5.05 -12.90
C ALA A 82 -9.42 6.54 -13.23
N GLN A 83 -8.32 7.17 -13.63
CA GLN A 83 -8.20 8.62 -13.84
C GLN A 83 -7.16 8.90 -14.92
N THR A 84 -7.39 9.94 -15.74
CA THR A 84 -6.38 10.47 -16.66
C THR A 84 -5.34 11.32 -15.90
N ASN A 85 -4.32 11.80 -16.60
CA ASN A 85 -3.39 12.81 -16.07
C ASN A 85 -3.94 14.25 -16.13
N SER A 86 -5.22 14.43 -16.39
CA SER A 86 -5.89 15.73 -16.39
C SER A 86 -5.91 16.34 -14.99
N PRO A 87 -5.75 17.67 -14.84
CA PRO A 87 -5.90 18.37 -13.56
C PRO A 87 -7.36 18.43 -13.09
N PHE A 88 -8.26 17.76 -13.78
CA PHE A 88 -9.66 17.62 -13.44
C PHE A 88 -10.02 16.16 -13.22
N LYS A 89 -11.09 15.90 -12.45
CA LYS A 89 -11.58 14.53 -12.29
C LYS A 89 -12.16 14.04 -13.63
N GLU A 90 -11.41 13.20 -14.31
CA GLU A 90 -11.75 12.62 -15.60
C GLU A 90 -11.43 11.11 -15.59
N VAL A 91 -12.50 10.31 -15.51
CA VAL A 91 -12.36 8.85 -15.43
C VAL A 91 -11.92 8.31 -16.79
N ILE A 92 -10.82 7.55 -16.79
CA ILE A 92 -10.39 6.80 -17.97
C ILE A 92 -11.11 5.43 -18.00
N ASP A 93 -11.59 5.04 -19.17
CA ASP A 93 -12.14 3.71 -19.40
C ASP A 93 -10.98 2.72 -19.66
N ASN A 94 -10.34 2.27 -18.59
CA ASN A 94 -9.33 1.22 -18.66
C ASN A 94 -9.93 -0.14 -18.28
N SER A 95 -9.26 -1.21 -18.67
CA SER A 95 -9.76 -2.59 -18.49
C SER A 95 -9.90 -3.02 -17.02
N THR A 96 -9.24 -2.32 -16.09
CA THR A 96 -9.21 -2.65 -14.66
C THR A 96 -10.12 -1.78 -13.82
N GLY A 97 -10.51 -0.59 -14.30
CA GLY A 97 -11.18 0.43 -13.49
C GLY A 97 -10.35 0.94 -12.33
N ALA A 98 -9.04 0.67 -12.32
CA ALA A 98 -8.11 0.97 -11.23
C ALA A 98 -7.18 2.14 -11.58
N GLY A 99 -6.49 2.68 -10.56
CA GLY A 99 -5.50 3.73 -10.72
C GLY A 99 -4.45 3.73 -9.60
N HIS A 100 -3.26 4.23 -9.90
CA HIS A 100 -2.12 4.29 -8.96
C HIS A 100 -2.25 5.47 -7.98
N ALA A 101 -3.29 5.45 -7.15
CA ALA A 101 -3.57 6.50 -6.18
C ALA A 101 -2.69 6.48 -4.92
N CYS A 102 -1.79 5.50 -4.81
CA CYS A 102 -0.76 5.41 -3.78
C CYS A 102 0.67 5.62 -4.33
N GLY A 103 0.81 5.77 -5.66
CA GLY A 103 2.09 6.03 -6.31
C GLY A 103 3.00 4.81 -6.41
N HIS A 104 2.47 3.59 -6.34
CA HIS A 104 3.28 2.36 -6.37
C HIS A 104 4.01 2.16 -7.71
N HIS A 105 3.48 2.64 -8.83
CA HIS A 105 4.19 2.66 -10.12
C HIS A 105 5.53 3.43 -10.04
N LEU A 106 5.53 4.57 -9.31
CA LEU A 106 6.75 5.33 -9.05
C LEU A 106 7.64 4.58 -8.05
N PHE A 107 7.04 3.99 -7.02
CA PHE A 107 7.77 3.25 -6.00
C PHE A 107 8.58 2.11 -6.63
N GLY A 108 7.94 1.25 -7.42
CA GLY A 108 8.62 0.15 -8.09
C GLY A 108 9.72 0.61 -9.04
N ALA A 109 9.41 1.56 -9.93
CA ALA A 109 10.34 2.05 -10.93
C ALA A 109 11.56 2.76 -10.32
N ALA A 110 11.36 3.69 -9.39
CA ALA A 110 12.46 4.45 -8.79
C ALA A 110 13.32 3.58 -7.86
N SER A 111 12.72 2.59 -7.16
CA SER A 111 13.48 1.59 -6.40
C SER A 111 14.36 0.73 -7.30
N ALA A 112 13.85 0.29 -8.45
CA ALA A 112 14.62 -0.45 -9.44
C ALA A 112 15.77 0.41 -10.02
N TRP A 113 15.48 1.64 -10.32
CA TRP A 113 16.48 2.61 -10.78
C TRP A 113 17.58 2.86 -9.75
N ALA A 114 17.22 3.02 -8.46
CA ALA A 114 18.18 3.13 -7.38
C ALA A 114 19.07 1.88 -7.26
N ALA A 115 18.51 0.68 -7.40
CA ALA A 115 19.26 -0.58 -7.40
C ALA A 115 20.33 -0.62 -8.51
N VAL A 116 19.99 -0.20 -9.73
CA VAL A 116 20.91 -0.10 -10.87
C VAL A 116 22.02 0.89 -10.57
N ALA A 117 21.70 2.09 -10.12
CA ALA A 117 22.69 3.12 -9.83
C ALA A 117 23.67 2.72 -8.71
N VAL A 118 23.21 2.01 -7.68
CA VAL A 118 24.08 1.50 -6.63
C VAL A 118 24.96 0.36 -7.15
N LYS A 119 24.40 -0.57 -7.94
CA LYS A 119 25.17 -1.63 -8.61
C LYS A 119 26.34 -1.05 -9.42
N GLU A 120 26.06 -0.07 -10.28
CA GLU A 120 27.08 0.59 -11.11
C GLU A 120 28.16 1.28 -10.27
N TRP A 121 27.74 1.93 -9.17
CA TRP A 121 28.66 2.56 -8.25
C TRP A 121 29.59 1.54 -7.58
N LEU A 122 29.07 0.38 -7.14
CA LEU A 122 29.85 -0.70 -6.56
C LEU A 122 30.90 -1.23 -7.56
N VAL A 123 30.48 -1.51 -8.79
CA VAL A 123 31.35 -2.00 -9.85
C VAL A 123 32.44 -0.99 -10.19
N LYS A 124 32.08 0.27 -10.42
CA LYS A 124 33.01 1.34 -10.76
C LYS A 124 34.09 1.58 -9.71
N ASN A 125 33.75 1.42 -8.43
CA ASN A 125 34.65 1.65 -7.31
C ASN A 125 35.30 0.38 -6.78
N ASN A 126 35.05 -0.79 -7.41
CA ASN A 126 35.54 -2.09 -6.99
C ASN A 126 35.22 -2.39 -5.50
N ILE A 127 34.00 -2.04 -5.10
CA ILE A 127 33.50 -2.26 -3.74
C ILE A 127 32.62 -3.51 -3.73
N LYS A 128 32.82 -4.37 -2.75
CA LYS A 128 31.98 -5.55 -2.54
C LYS A 128 30.65 -5.16 -1.92
N GLY A 129 29.56 -5.72 -2.43
CA GLY A 129 28.21 -5.55 -1.95
C GLY A 129 27.24 -6.32 -2.82
N THR A 130 26.19 -6.82 -2.24
CA THR A 130 25.07 -7.47 -2.94
C THR A 130 23.87 -6.54 -2.89
N ILE A 131 23.31 -6.24 -4.04
CA ILE A 131 22.07 -5.46 -4.16
C ILE A 131 20.96 -6.39 -4.60
N ARG A 132 19.90 -6.43 -3.82
CA ARG A 132 18.74 -7.26 -4.08
C ARG A 132 17.48 -6.40 -4.12
N PHE A 133 16.90 -6.27 -5.30
CA PHE A 133 15.59 -5.64 -5.47
C PHE A 133 14.50 -6.69 -5.26
N TYR A 134 13.50 -6.34 -4.45
CA TYR A 134 12.33 -7.16 -4.21
C TYR A 134 11.12 -6.53 -4.87
N GLY A 135 10.60 -7.16 -5.93
CA GLY A 135 9.31 -6.82 -6.51
C GLY A 135 8.20 -7.39 -5.63
N THR A 136 7.56 -6.52 -4.87
CA THR A 136 6.62 -6.87 -3.81
C THR A 136 5.19 -6.50 -4.19
N PRO A 137 4.38 -7.45 -4.69
CA PRO A 137 3.01 -7.21 -5.14
C PRO A 137 2.02 -7.07 -3.98
N ALA A 138 0.83 -6.56 -4.30
CA ALA A 138 -0.37 -6.63 -3.49
C ALA A 138 -0.25 -5.98 -2.08
N GLU A 139 0.39 -4.82 -1.97
CA GLU A 139 0.43 -4.06 -0.72
C GLU A 139 -0.99 -3.60 -0.31
N GLU A 140 -1.79 -3.14 -1.26
CA GLU A 140 -3.12 -2.51 -1.09
C GLU A 140 -4.24 -3.49 -0.70
N GLY A 141 -3.94 -4.50 0.10
CA GLY A 141 -4.96 -5.39 0.66
C GLY A 141 -4.68 -6.87 0.49
N GLY A 142 -3.50 -7.23 -0.01
CA GLY A 142 -3.05 -8.62 -0.12
C GLY A 142 -1.90 -8.96 0.81
N SER A 143 -1.11 -7.95 1.23
CA SER A 143 0.07 -8.12 2.11
C SER A 143 1.09 -9.11 1.54
N GLY A 144 1.53 -8.91 0.29
CA GLY A 144 2.46 -9.81 -0.40
C GLY A 144 3.78 -10.01 0.33
N LYS A 145 4.31 -8.96 0.99
CA LYS A 145 5.54 -9.04 1.77
C LYS A 145 5.44 -9.99 2.97
N VAL A 146 4.25 -10.16 3.55
CA VAL A 146 4.02 -11.10 4.66
C VAL A 146 4.31 -12.54 4.22
N TYR A 147 3.89 -12.92 3.01
CA TYR A 147 4.20 -14.24 2.45
C TYR A 147 5.69 -14.39 2.15
N MET A 148 6.31 -13.34 1.61
CA MET A 148 7.76 -13.34 1.33
C MET A 148 8.58 -13.45 2.61
N VAL A 149 8.15 -12.80 3.71
CA VAL A 149 8.77 -12.94 5.05
C VAL A 149 8.63 -14.38 5.56
N ARG A 150 7.45 -14.99 5.43
CA ARG A 150 7.21 -16.39 5.87
C ARG A 150 8.12 -17.40 5.17
N GLU A 151 8.45 -17.14 3.90
CA GLU A 151 9.37 -17.98 3.12
C GLU A 151 10.85 -17.64 3.39
N GLY A 152 11.14 -16.75 4.35
CA GLY A 152 12.53 -16.40 4.75
C GLY A 152 13.30 -15.59 3.71
N LEU A 153 12.64 -14.95 2.74
CA LEU A 153 13.32 -14.29 1.62
C LEU A 153 14.12 -13.04 2.04
N PHE A 154 13.95 -12.56 3.26
CA PHE A 154 14.67 -11.41 3.81
C PHE A 154 15.69 -11.77 4.90
N ASP A 155 15.80 -13.05 5.30
CA ASP A 155 16.56 -13.48 6.49
C ASP A 155 18.06 -13.21 6.40
N ASP A 156 18.62 -13.17 5.20
CA ASP A 156 20.04 -12.94 4.93
C ASP A 156 20.40 -11.48 4.62
N LEU A 157 19.44 -10.56 4.74
CA LEU A 157 19.68 -9.13 4.52
C LEU A 157 20.36 -8.48 5.74
N ASP A 158 21.34 -7.60 5.47
CA ASP A 158 21.88 -6.69 6.48
C ASP A 158 20.98 -5.46 6.71
N VAL A 159 20.26 -5.03 5.65
CA VAL A 159 19.35 -3.89 5.68
C VAL A 159 18.30 -3.97 4.57
N ALA A 160 17.09 -3.52 4.85
CA ALA A 160 16.07 -3.26 3.85
C ALA A 160 15.77 -1.75 3.74
N LEU A 161 15.70 -1.26 2.52
CA LEU A 161 15.39 0.14 2.21
C LEU A 161 14.12 0.23 1.36
N HIS A 162 13.32 1.26 1.64
CA HIS A 162 12.14 1.58 0.86
C HIS A 162 11.92 3.08 0.76
N TRP A 163 10.98 3.49 -0.07
CA TRP A 163 10.48 4.86 -0.08
C TRP A 163 8.98 4.86 -0.39
N HIS A 164 8.32 5.99 -0.31
CA HIS A 164 6.92 6.09 -0.69
C HIS A 164 6.59 7.46 -1.26
N ALA A 165 5.76 7.49 -2.30
CA ALA A 165 5.17 8.70 -2.84
C ALA A 165 4.40 9.47 -1.77
N SER A 166 4.47 10.80 -1.79
CA SER A 166 3.84 11.65 -0.79
C SER A 166 3.67 13.08 -1.32
N ASP A 167 3.05 13.90 -0.52
CA ASP A 167 2.91 15.35 -0.68
C ASP A 167 4.02 16.16 -0.01
N LYS A 168 5.04 15.50 0.56
CA LYS A 168 6.13 16.11 1.34
C LYS A 168 7.39 15.27 1.33
N ASN A 169 8.54 15.89 1.61
CA ASN A 169 9.81 15.20 1.77
C ASN A 169 10.09 14.98 3.25
N SER A 170 10.20 13.75 3.68
CA SER A 170 10.53 13.39 5.06
C SER A 170 11.17 12.01 5.17
N ALA A 171 12.06 11.86 6.12
CA ALA A 171 12.63 10.57 6.52
C ALA A 171 12.52 10.40 8.03
N SER A 172 11.36 10.73 8.58
CA SER A 172 11.07 10.64 10.02
C SER A 172 10.90 9.18 10.45
N ALA A 173 11.45 8.84 11.59
CA ALA A 173 11.15 7.58 12.24
C ALA A 173 9.69 7.55 12.72
N GLY A 174 9.04 6.40 12.64
CA GLY A 174 7.65 6.29 13.08
C GLY A 174 7.11 4.88 13.01
N LYS A 175 5.97 4.68 13.65
CA LYS A 175 5.20 3.43 13.55
C LYS A 175 4.04 3.61 12.62
N ALA A 176 3.78 2.61 11.77
CA ALA A 176 2.48 2.39 11.14
C ALA A 176 1.61 1.53 12.06
N LEU A 177 0.34 1.35 11.75
CA LEU A 177 -0.52 0.45 12.50
C LEU A 177 -0.36 -1.00 12.04
N ALA A 178 -0.35 -1.93 12.99
CA ALA A 178 -0.65 -3.33 12.70
C ALA A 178 -2.12 -3.45 12.29
N ASN A 179 -2.44 -4.48 11.53
CA ASN A 179 -3.73 -4.65 10.88
C ASN A 179 -4.11 -6.13 10.82
N LYS A 180 -5.40 -6.43 10.97
CA LYS A 180 -5.99 -7.72 10.66
C LYS A 180 -7.37 -7.53 10.06
N THR A 181 -7.64 -8.21 8.95
CA THR A 181 -8.84 -7.99 8.17
C THR A 181 -9.57 -9.31 7.91
N ALA A 182 -10.89 -9.27 7.90
CA ALA A 182 -11.69 -10.45 7.59
C ALA A 182 -13.03 -10.08 6.96
N LYS A 183 -13.51 -10.99 6.12
CA LYS A 183 -14.88 -11.01 5.63
C LYS A 183 -15.71 -11.91 6.52
N PHE A 184 -16.80 -11.37 7.02
CA PHE A 184 -17.81 -12.13 7.77
C PHE A 184 -19.03 -12.33 6.89
N ARG A 185 -19.43 -13.58 6.72
CA ARG A 185 -20.56 -14.00 5.87
C ARG A 185 -21.62 -14.60 6.73
N PHE A 186 -22.83 -14.08 6.57
CA PHE A 186 -24.03 -14.57 7.26
C PHE A 186 -24.91 -15.30 6.26
N TYR A 187 -25.51 -16.40 6.70
CA TYR A 187 -26.39 -17.26 5.91
C TYR A 187 -27.71 -17.42 6.64
N GLY A 188 -28.78 -17.06 5.96
CA GLY A 188 -30.14 -17.09 6.49
C GLY A 188 -31.10 -17.95 5.67
N VAL A 189 -32.36 -17.58 5.66
CA VAL A 189 -33.42 -18.27 4.92
C VAL A 189 -34.25 -17.25 4.16
N SER A 190 -34.31 -17.38 2.84
CA SER A 190 -35.14 -16.52 1.99
C SER A 190 -36.62 -16.78 2.23
N SER A 191 -37.42 -15.72 2.19
CA SER A 191 -38.86 -15.74 2.21
C SER A 191 -39.43 -14.47 1.57
N HIS A 192 -40.74 -14.49 1.25
CA HIS A 192 -41.40 -13.27 0.83
C HIS A 192 -41.57 -12.32 2.02
N ALA A 193 -40.88 -11.18 2.00
CA ALA A 193 -40.74 -10.27 3.14
C ALA A 193 -42.09 -9.77 3.71
N SER A 194 -43.14 -9.62 2.89
CA SER A 194 -44.47 -9.23 3.35
C SER A 194 -45.49 -10.36 3.37
N GLY A 195 -45.33 -11.40 2.51
CA GLY A 195 -46.31 -12.48 2.39
C GLY A 195 -46.11 -13.60 3.41
N SER A 196 -44.85 -13.87 3.79
CA SER A 196 -44.53 -14.98 4.72
C SER A 196 -43.25 -14.65 5.50
N PRO A 197 -43.17 -13.50 6.17
CA PRO A 197 -41.95 -13.02 6.85
C PRO A 197 -41.48 -14.00 7.95
N GLN A 198 -42.39 -14.67 8.64
CA GLN A 198 -42.11 -15.62 9.71
C GLN A 198 -41.30 -16.85 9.25
N ASN A 199 -41.26 -17.13 7.95
CA ASN A 199 -40.49 -18.23 7.38
C ASN A 199 -39.07 -17.85 6.98
N GLY A 200 -38.73 -16.54 7.02
CA GLY A 200 -37.42 -16.02 6.69
C GLY A 200 -36.51 -15.86 7.88
N ARG A 201 -35.20 -15.86 7.62
CA ARG A 201 -34.15 -15.41 8.53
C ARG A 201 -33.19 -14.55 7.71
N SER A 202 -33.12 -13.28 8.04
CA SER A 202 -32.35 -12.30 7.25
C SER A 202 -30.86 -12.37 7.59
N ALA A 203 -30.04 -12.77 6.64
CA ALA A 203 -28.59 -12.66 6.75
C ALA A 203 -28.12 -11.21 6.91
N LEU A 204 -28.84 -10.25 6.30
CA LEU A 204 -28.55 -8.84 6.46
C LEU A 204 -28.76 -8.36 7.90
N ASP A 205 -29.81 -8.85 8.59
CA ASP A 205 -30.05 -8.54 10.00
C ASP A 205 -28.89 -9.04 10.88
N GLY A 206 -28.29 -10.20 10.53
CA GLY A 206 -27.07 -10.69 11.18
C GLY A 206 -25.90 -9.73 11.02
N VAL A 207 -25.67 -9.21 9.80
CA VAL A 207 -24.66 -8.17 9.52
C VAL A 207 -24.95 -6.88 10.27
N GLU A 208 -26.19 -6.40 10.26
CA GLU A 208 -26.56 -5.15 10.95
C GLU A 208 -26.43 -5.29 12.48
N ALA A 209 -26.85 -6.40 13.05
CA ALA A 209 -26.67 -6.71 14.47
C ALA A 209 -25.19 -6.74 14.84
N MET A 210 -24.34 -7.41 14.06
CA MET A 210 -22.90 -7.41 14.22
C MET A 210 -22.33 -5.99 14.19
N ASN A 211 -22.66 -5.19 13.19
CA ASN A 211 -22.19 -3.82 13.03
C ASN A 211 -22.60 -2.94 14.22
N HIS A 212 -23.84 -3.09 14.69
CA HIS A 212 -24.35 -2.36 15.84
C HIS A 212 -23.56 -2.72 17.12
N MET A 213 -23.36 -3.99 17.40
CA MET A 213 -22.58 -4.46 18.56
C MET A 213 -21.11 -4.06 18.48
N VAL A 214 -20.47 -4.08 17.31
CA VAL A 214 -19.11 -3.56 17.11
C VAL A 214 -19.05 -2.05 17.37
N ASN A 215 -20.06 -1.29 16.96
CA ASN A 215 -20.12 0.14 17.24
C ASN A 215 -20.22 0.42 18.74
N MET A 216 -20.96 -0.38 19.53
CA MET A 216 -20.95 -0.30 21.00
C MET A 216 -19.57 -0.65 21.58
N MET A 217 -18.88 -1.65 21.02
CA MET A 217 -17.54 -2.04 21.47
C MET A 217 -16.51 -0.91 21.33
N ARG A 218 -16.70 0.03 20.39
CA ARG A 218 -15.76 1.15 20.16
C ARG A 218 -15.54 2.04 21.38
N GLU A 219 -16.51 2.13 22.28
CA GLU A 219 -16.38 2.87 23.56
C GLU A 219 -15.43 2.16 24.56
N HIS A 220 -15.07 0.90 24.30
CA HIS A 220 -14.36 0.02 25.22
C HIS A 220 -13.10 -0.59 24.58
N VAL A 221 -12.40 0.19 23.77
CA VAL A 221 -11.13 -0.17 23.11
C VAL A 221 -10.07 0.91 23.35
N PRO A 222 -8.77 0.59 23.29
CA PRO A 222 -7.72 1.61 23.36
C PRO A 222 -7.90 2.71 22.30
N GLN A 223 -7.58 3.95 22.68
CA GLN A 223 -7.83 5.13 21.84
C GLN A 223 -7.12 5.07 20.46
N GLU A 224 -5.97 4.40 20.38
CA GLU A 224 -5.20 4.21 19.17
C GLU A 224 -5.83 3.19 18.20
N SER A 225 -6.85 2.45 18.65
CA SER A 225 -7.54 1.45 17.82
C SER A 225 -8.34 2.10 16.71
N ARG A 226 -8.41 1.41 15.58
CA ARG A 226 -9.31 1.75 14.45
C ARG A 226 -10.01 0.50 13.98
N ILE A 227 -11.34 0.58 13.90
CA ILE A 227 -12.18 -0.50 13.40
C ILE A 227 -13.10 0.10 12.33
N HIS A 228 -13.00 -0.38 11.11
CA HIS A 228 -13.84 0.06 10.00
C HIS A 228 -14.43 -1.12 9.29
N TYR A 229 -15.54 -0.90 8.60
CA TYR A 229 -16.17 -1.93 7.79
C TYR A 229 -16.91 -1.35 6.59
N VAL A 230 -17.19 -2.24 5.65
CA VAL A 230 -18.10 -2.01 4.53
C VAL A 230 -18.96 -3.24 4.32
N ILE A 231 -20.25 -3.05 4.09
CA ILE A 231 -21.15 -4.15 3.66
C ILE A 231 -20.91 -4.37 2.18
N THR A 232 -20.41 -5.55 1.81
CA THR A 232 -20.07 -5.92 0.43
C THR A 232 -21.20 -6.67 -0.25
N LYS A 233 -22.13 -7.26 0.55
CA LYS A 233 -23.33 -7.93 0.07
C LYS A 233 -24.44 -7.76 1.11
N GLY A 234 -25.63 -7.31 0.69
CA GLY A 234 -26.75 -7.06 1.60
C GLY A 234 -28.13 -7.41 1.02
N GLY A 235 -28.19 -8.25 -0.03
CA GLY A 235 -29.42 -8.60 -0.74
C GLY A 235 -29.62 -7.80 -2.02
N LEU A 236 -30.65 -8.13 -2.80
CA LEU A 236 -30.89 -7.58 -4.14
C LEU A 236 -32.27 -6.87 -4.27
N ALA A 237 -33.27 -7.30 -3.52
CA ALA A 237 -34.62 -6.74 -3.61
C ALA A 237 -35.30 -6.71 -2.23
N PRO A 238 -35.98 -5.61 -1.86
CA PRO A 238 -36.54 -5.42 -0.51
C PRO A 238 -37.73 -6.32 -0.16
N ASN A 239 -38.34 -6.95 -1.16
CA ASN A 239 -39.43 -7.91 -0.97
C ASN A 239 -38.97 -9.36 -0.82
N VAL A 240 -37.65 -9.62 -0.84
CA VAL A 240 -37.02 -10.90 -0.60
C VAL A 240 -36.15 -10.81 0.62
N VAL A 241 -36.40 -11.62 1.65
CA VAL A 241 -35.52 -11.73 2.83
C VAL A 241 -34.15 -12.23 2.36
N PRO A 242 -33.05 -11.50 2.59
CA PRO A 242 -31.73 -11.91 2.16
C PRO A 242 -31.25 -13.16 2.90
N ASP A 243 -30.88 -14.20 2.16
CA ASP A 243 -30.34 -15.46 2.71
C ASP A 243 -28.81 -15.49 2.73
N ASP A 244 -28.15 -14.46 2.21
CA ASP A 244 -26.70 -14.33 2.18
C ASP A 244 -26.32 -12.85 2.25
N ALA A 245 -25.43 -12.51 3.21
CA ALA A 245 -24.86 -11.17 3.37
C ALA A 245 -23.41 -11.23 3.79
N GLU A 246 -22.62 -10.24 3.39
CA GLU A 246 -21.19 -10.16 3.70
C GLU A 246 -20.83 -8.75 4.17
N VAL A 247 -20.01 -8.68 5.23
CA VAL A 247 -19.39 -7.45 5.72
C VAL A 247 -17.87 -7.65 5.84
N TYR A 248 -17.10 -6.69 5.36
CA TYR A 248 -15.64 -6.72 5.38
C TYR A 248 -15.10 -5.75 6.43
N TYR A 249 -14.34 -6.26 7.40
CA TYR A 249 -13.80 -5.54 8.56
C TYR A 249 -12.29 -5.36 8.49
N TYR A 250 -11.83 -4.21 8.96
CA TYR A 250 -10.44 -3.89 9.30
C TYR A 250 -10.33 -3.59 10.79
N VAL A 251 -9.39 -4.23 11.49
CA VAL A 251 -9.04 -3.96 12.88
C VAL A 251 -7.58 -3.55 12.96
N ARG A 252 -7.30 -2.35 13.48
CA ARG A 252 -5.96 -1.76 13.51
C ARG A 252 -5.60 -1.25 14.90
N HIS A 253 -4.32 -1.42 15.28
CA HIS A 253 -3.70 -0.84 16.48
C HIS A 253 -2.18 -0.82 16.30
N PRO A 254 -1.40 0.07 17.00
CA PRO A 254 0.07 0.05 16.95
C PRO A 254 0.72 -1.27 17.40
N GLN A 255 0.04 -2.06 18.22
CA GLN A 255 0.54 -3.34 18.75
C GLN A 255 -0.30 -4.50 18.23
N MET A 256 0.36 -5.51 17.65
CA MET A 256 -0.32 -6.65 17.02
C MET A 256 -1.09 -7.52 18.03
N ASN A 257 -0.57 -7.70 19.25
CA ASN A 257 -1.29 -8.43 20.32
C ASN A 257 -2.64 -7.79 20.66
N VAL A 258 -2.74 -6.45 20.63
CA VAL A 258 -4.00 -5.73 20.82
C VAL A 258 -4.92 -5.90 19.62
N VAL A 259 -4.37 -5.91 18.39
CA VAL A 259 -5.15 -6.22 17.19
C VAL A 259 -5.77 -7.61 17.28
N ASP A 260 -5.01 -8.62 17.72
CA ASP A 260 -5.52 -9.98 17.89
C ASP A 260 -6.60 -10.07 18.95
N GLU A 261 -6.42 -9.40 20.09
CA GLU A 261 -7.44 -9.34 21.16
C GLU A 261 -8.75 -8.70 20.65
N LEU A 262 -8.65 -7.55 19.99
CA LEU A 262 -9.81 -6.85 19.43
C LEU A 262 -10.48 -7.67 18.32
N PHE A 263 -9.70 -8.31 17.47
CA PHE A 263 -10.22 -9.17 16.41
C PHE A 263 -11.02 -10.35 16.99
N GLN A 264 -10.53 -11.00 18.06
CA GLN A 264 -11.29 -12.06 18.73
C GLN A 264 -12.60 -11.55 19.35
N ARG A 265 -12.64 -10.28 19.81
CA ARG A 265 -13.89 -9.66 20.27
C ARG A 265 -14.86 -9.44 19.12
N VAL A 266 -14.38 -9.03 17.95
CA VAL A 266 -15.20 -8.88 16.73
C VAL A 266 -15.77 -10.24 16.29
N VAL A 267 -14.98 -11.32 16.36
CA VAL A 267 -15.46 -12.69 16.06
C VAL A 267 -16.58 -13.10 17.02
N LYS A 268 -16.40 -12.92 18.32
CA LYS A 268 -17.45 -13.22 19.33
C LYS A 268 -18.73 -12.41 19.10
N ILE A 269 -18.59 -11.17 18.67
CA ILE A 269 -19.75 -10.32 18.31
C ILE A 269 -20.48 -10.92 17.09
N ALA A 270 -19.76 -11.36 16.07
CA ALA A 270 -20.35 -11.99 14.90
C ALA A 270 -21.11 -13.30 15.27
N GLU A 271 -20.51 -14.13 16.14
CA GLU A 271 -21.15 -15.35 16.69
C GLU A 271 -22.43 -14.99 17.46
N GLY A 272 -22.38 -13.96 18.32
CA GLY A 272 -23.55 -13.50 19.08
C GLY A 272 -24.65 -12.92 18.19
N ALA A 273 -24.28 -12.20 17.13
CA ALA A 273 -25.21 -11.68 16.13
C ALA A 273 -25.91 -12.82 15.38
N ALA A 274 -25.15 -13.80 14.92
CA ALA A 274 -25.70 -14.99 14.24
C ALA A 274 -26.68 -15.77 15.13
N LEU A 275 -26.30 -15.99 16.39
CA LEU A 275 -27.18 -16.65 17.39
C LEU A 275 -28.49 -15.87 17.58
N GLY A 276 -28.42 -14.55 17.74
CA GLY A 276 -29.58 -13.69 18.01
C GLY A 276 -30.51 -13.52 16.82
N THR A 277 -30.00 -13.66 15.59
CA THR A 277 -30.78 -13.55 14.34
C THR A 277 -31.16 -14.89 13.74
N GLU A 278 -30.83 -16.00 14.43
CA GLU A 278 -31.05 -17.39 13.94
C GLU A 278 -30.47 -17.63 12.55
N THR A 279 -29.25 -17.10 12.31
CA THR A 279 -28.49 -17.27 11.06
C THR A 279 -27.21 -18.06 11.33
N ASP A 280 -26.62 -18.66 10.29
CA ASP A 280 -25.26 -19.20 10.35
C ASP A 280 -24.23 -18.13 10.00
N MET A 281 -23.00 -18.25 10.55
CA MET A 281 -21.91 -17.31 10.26
C MET A 281 -20.60 -18.05 10.02
N THR A 282 -19.87 -17.59 8.99
CA THR A 282 -18.46 -17.94 8.77
C THR A 282 -17.62 -16.69 8.63
N TYR A 283 -16.31 -16.78 8.87
CA TYR A 283 -15.40 -15.69 8.52
C TYR A 283 -14.12 -16.21 7.87
N GLU A 284 -13.52 -15.36 7.06
CA GLU A 284 -12.27 -15.61 6.35
C GLU A 284 -11.32 -14.43 6.61
N VAL A 285 -10.15 -14.73 7.18
CA VAL A 285 -9.08 -13.71 7.34
C VAL A 285 -8.47 -13.46 5.96
N MET A 286 -8.56 -12.23 5.49
CA MET A 286 -8.08 -11.84 4.15
C MET A 286 -6.58 -11.56 4.17
N HIS A 287 -6.13 -10.73 5.10
CA HIS A 287 -4.73 -10.41 5.32
C HIS A 287 -4.51 -9.81 6.72
N GLY A 288 -3.23 -9.61 7.06
CA GLY A 288 -2.81 -8.90 8.26
C GLY A 288 -1.32 -8.65 8.20
N ASN A 289 -0.88 -7.58 8.82
CA ASN A 289 0.53 -7.18 8.87
C ASN A 289 0.87 -6.58 10.23
N TYR A 290 2.13 -6.71 10.63
CA TYR A 290 2.69 -6.06 11.81
C TYR A 290 2.82 -4.54 11.61
N SER A 291 2.93 -3.80 12.72
CA SER A 291 3.31 -2.39 12.69
C SER A 291 4.76 -2.25 12.24
N LEU A 292 5.09 -1.13 11.59
CA LEU A 292 6.47 -0.82 11.23
C LEU A 292 7.34 -0.69 12.49
N MET A 293 8.49 -1.38 12.51
CA MET A 293 9.52 -1.29 13.55
C MET A 293 10.57 -0.26 13.12
N PRO A 294 10.61 0.94 13.72
CA PRO A 294 11.55 1.96 13.29
C PRO A 294 12.99 1.60 13.65
N ASN A 295 13.94 1.89 12.75
CA ASN A 295 15.37 1.82 13.00
C ASN A 295 16.00 3.21 12.96
N ASP A 296 16.22 3.81 14.11
CA ASP A 296 16.70 5.18 14.24
C ASP A 296 18.06 5.43 13.59
N THR A 297 18.96 4.47 13.66
CA THR A 297 20.32 4.61 13.13
C THR A 297 20.31 4.76 11.62
N ILE A 298 19.64 3.85 10.92
CA ILE A 298 19.54 3.88 9.46
C ILE A 298 18.65 5.05 9.03
N GLN A 299 17.56 5.30 9.74
CA GLN A 299 16.63 6.38 9.44
C GLN A 299 17.29 7.77 9.48
N LYS A 300 18.21 8.01 10.44
CA LYS A 300 19.02 9.22 10.50
C LYS A 300 20.01 9.34 9.33
N ILE A 301 20.53 8.22 8.82
CA ILE A 301 21.37 8.21 7.61
C ILE A 301 20.56 8.61 6.39
N VAL A 302 19.36 8.02 6.23
CA VAL A 302 18.43 8.36 5.15
C VAL A 302 18.06 9.85 5.22
N HIS A 303 17.71 10.35 6.40
CA HIS A 303 17.36 11.78 6.60
C HIS A 303 18.49 12.73 6.18
N ARG A 304 19.73 12.49 6.65
CA ARG A 304 20.90 13.30 6.28
C ARG A 304 21.17 13.29 4.77
N ASN A 305 20.91 12.18 4.10
CA ASN A 305 21.08 12.11 2.65
C ASN A 305 19.95 12.86 1.93
N LEU A 306 18.72 12.77 2.42
CA LEU A 306 17.58 13.53 1.88
C LEU A 306 17.81 15.05 2.04
N GLU A 307 18.32 15.51 3.20
CA GLU A 307 18.66 16.92 3.41
C GLU A 307 19.73 17.43 2.43
N LYS A 308 20.73 16.59 2.06
CA LYS A 308 21.75 16.95 1.07
C LYS A 308 21.20 17.09 -0.34
N LEU A 309 20.20 16.28 -0.70
CA LEU A 309 19.54 16.34 -2.01
C LEU A 309 18.56 17.50 -2.08
N GLY A 310 17.88 17.79 -0.97
CA GLY A 310 16.84 18.80 -0.89
C GLY A 310 15.52 18.31 -1.48
N GLY A 311 14.60 19.23 -1.66
CA GLY A 311 13.30 18.98 -2.29
C GLY A 311 13.26 19.41 -3.75
N ILE A 312 12.08 19.37 -4.33
CA ILE A 312 11.82 19.59 -5.76
C ILE A 312 11.42 21.05 -6.00
N LYS A 313 11.97 21.65 -7.05
CA LYS A 313 11.56 22.97 -7.54
C LYS A 313 10.78 22.78 -8.85
N TYR A 314 9.56 23.23 -8.87
CA TYR A 314 8.73 23.21 -10.05
C TYR A 314 9.23 24.24 -11.10
N SER A 315 9.24 23.84 -12.36
CA SER A 315 9.28 24.73 -13.52
C SER A 315 8.03 25.64 -13.55
N ASP A 316 7.91 26.49 -14.54
CA ASP A 316 6.72 27.35 -14.64
C ASP A 316 5.50 26.55 -15.09
N ASP A 317 5.65 25.61 -16.02
CA ASP A 317 4.58 24.72 -16.49
C ASP A 317 4.10 23.79 -15.35
N GLU A 318 5.03 23.20 -14.58
CA GLU A 318 4.70 22.40 -13.39
C GLU A 318 3.98 23.20 -12.31
N LYS A 319 4.30 24.48 -12.13
CA LYS A 319 3.57 25.35 -11.19
C LYS A 319 2.13 25.62 -11.65
N GLU A 320 1.91 25.80 -12.94
CA GLU A 320 0.57 26.03 -13.50
C GLU A 320 -0.29 24.77 -13.26
N TYR A 321 0.20 23.61 -13.64
CA TYR A 321 -0.48 22.33 -13.40
C TYR A 321 -0.71 22.06 -11.91
N ALA A 322 0.33 22.27 -11.07
CA ALA A 322 0.21 22.11 -9.63
C ALA A 322 -0.84 23.06 -9.02
N GLN A 323 -0.98 24.30 -9.55
CA GLN A 323 -1.98 25.25 -9.09
C GLN A 323 -3.39 24.81 -9.45
N GLU A 324 -3.60 24.22 -10.63
CA GLU A 324 -4.90 23.67 -11.04
C GLU A 324 -5.31 22.51 -10.15
N ILE A 325 -4.43 21.55 -9.90
CA ILE A 325 -4.67 20.43 -8.96
C ILE A 325 -4.96 20.98 -7.54
N TYR A 326 -4.15 21.94 -7.08
CA TYR A 326 -4.29 22.49 -5.72
C TYR A 326 -5.66 23.11 -5.46
N GLN A 327 -6.26 23.74 -6.46
CA GLN A 327 -7.61 24.31 -6.37
C GLN A 327 -8.71 23.24 -6.17
N THR A 328 -8.44 21.99 -6.50
CA THR A 328 -9.37 20.87 -6.31
C THR A 328 -9.26 20.20 -4.93
N LEU A 329 -8.24 20.55 -4.15
CA LEU A 329 -7.98 19.94 -2.83
C LEU A 329 -8.96 20.51 -1.78
N ILE A 330 -9.38 19.66 -0.86
CA ILE A 330 -10.24 20.03 0.26
C ILE A 330 -9.38 20.29 1.50
N ASN A 331 -9.32 21.55 1.93
CA ASN A 331 -8.57 21.97 3.13
C ASN A 331 -7.11 21.45 3.17
N PRO A 332 -6.27 21.69 2.16
CA PRO A 332 -4.89 21.24 2.15
C PRO A 332 -4.14 21.86 3.33
N ASP A 333 -3.41 21.03 4.07
CA ASP A 333 -2.58 21.43 5.22
C ASP A 333 -1.20 21.95 4.81
N LEU A 334 -0.77 21.66 3.58
CA LEU A 334 0.49 22.11 2.99
C LEU A 334 0.23 23.06 1.83
N LYS A 335 1.12 24.03 1.64
CA LYS A 335 1.06 24.99 0.52
C LYS A 335 2.06 24.62 -0.57
N ILE A 336 1.74 24.95 -1.83
CA ILE A 336 2.71 24.90 -2.94
C ILE A 336 3.95 25.70 -2.54
N GLY A 337 5.12 25.12 -2.75
CA GLY A 337 6.42 25.60 -2.28
C GLY A 337 6.99 24.77 -1.14
N SER A 338 6.16 24.07 -0.35
CA SER A 338 6.65 23.21 0.73
C SER A 338 7.39 21.96 0.23
N GLN A 339 7.11 21.51 -1.00
CA GLN A 339 7.84 20.40 -1.66
C GLN A 339 9.35 20.70 -1.87
N GLN A 340 9.75 21.96 -1.74
CA GLN A 340 11.17 22.36 -1.81
C GLN A 340 11.93 22.06 -0.52
N ASN A 341 11.23 21.79 0.57
CA ASN A 341 11.81 21.61 1.89
C ASN A 341 11.79 20.16 2.32
N VAL A 342 12.81 19.76 3.06
CA VAL A 342 12.83 18.49 3.80
C VAL A 342 12.36 18.77 5.22
N LEU A 343 11.37 18.02 5.68
CA LEU A 343 10.84 18.17 7.04
C LEU A 343 11.88 17.73 8.08
N PRO A 344 11.95 18.41 9.24
CA PRO A 344 12.85 18.01 10.31
C PRO A 344 12.65 16.57 10.75
N PHE A 345 13.76 15.90 11.09
CA PHE A 345 13.70 14.55 11.66
C PHE A 345 12.91 14.57 12.99
N LYS A 346 11.86 13.76 13.06
CA LYS A 346 11.07 13.60 14.28
C LYS A 346 10.45 12.21 14.34
N TYR A 347 10.06 11.79 15.52
CA TYR A 347 9.18 10.65 15.67
C TYR A 347 7.75 11.01 15.25
N SER A 348 7.18 10.22 14.35
CA SER A 348 5.80 10.41 13.90
C SER A 348 5.05 9.07 13.90
N HIS A 349 3.76 9.12 14.18
CA HIS A 349 2.89 7.96 14.05
C HIS A 349 2.03 8.12 12.80
N SER A 350 2.04 7.12 11.92
CA SER A 350 1.09 7.00 10.82
C SER A 350 -0.11 6.19 11.28
N TYR A 351 -1.29 6.61 10.88
CA TYR A 351 -2.52 5.83 11.09
C TYR A 351 -2.84 4.89 9.92
N GLY A 352 -2.01 4.88 8.88
CA GLY A 352 -2.01 3.86 7.84
C GLY A 352 -1.34 2.57 8.31
N SER A 353 -1.47 1.53 7.51
CA SER A 353 -0.75 0.26 7.66
C SER A 353 0.08 0.01 6.41
N THR A 354 1.14 -0.77 6.52
CA THR A 354 1.93 -1.26 5.38
C THR A 354 2.54 -2.61 5.73
N ASP A 355 2.60 -3.52 4.80
CA ASP A 355 3.24 -4.83 4.97
C ASP A 355 4.78 -4.77 4.98
N VAL A 356 5.39 -3.60 4.73
CA VAL A 356 6.80 -3.31 5.10
C VAL A 356 7.01 -3.50 6.61
N GLY A 357 5.94 -3.40 7.40
CA GLY A 357 5.97 -3.74 8.83
C GLY A 357 6.61 -5.09 9.07
N ASP A 358 6.12 -6.15 8.44
CA ASP A 358 6.63 -7.53 8.62
C ASP A 358 8.12 -7.66 8.26
N VAL A 359 8.55 -7.02 7.17
CA VAL A 359 9.99 -6.96 6.81
C VAL A 359 10.81 -6.30 7.93
N SER A 360 10.29 -5.21 8.53
CA SER A 360 10.99 -4.44 9.55
C SER A 360 11.19 -5.18 10.89
N TRP A 361 10.41 -6.24 11.14
CA TRP A 361 10.58 -7.10 12.31
C TRP A 361 11.64 -8.18 12.08
N ASN A 362 11.99 -8.47 10.83
CA ASN A 362 13.02 -9.45 10.47
C ASN A 362 14.38 -8.81 10.21
N VAL A 363 14.42 -7.65 9.57
CA VAL A 363 15.65 -6.99 9.13
C VAL A 363 15.61 -5.49 9.46
N PRO A 364 16.74 -4.86 9.84
CA PRO A 364 16.82 -3.42 10.01
C PRO A 364 16.31 -2.69 8.77
N THR A 365 15.20 -1.95 8.91
CA THR A 365 14.50 -1.32 7.78
C THR A 365 14.41 0.18 7.97
N ALA A 366 14.61 0.94 6.90
CA ALA A 366 14.38 2.38 6.89
C ALA A 366 13.84 2.85 5.54
N GLY A 367 13.12 3.97 5.56
CA GLY A 367 12.52 4.53 4.37
C GLY A 367 12.39 6.04 4.40
N LEU A 368 11.96 6.59 3.27
CA LEU A 368 11.66 8.01 3.14
C LEU A 368 10.33 8.22 2.38
N ARG A 369 9.80 9.41 2.49
CA ARG A 369 8.72 9.92 1.65
C ARG A 369 9.24 11.09 0.85
N THR A 370 8.86 11.17 -0.42
CA THR A 370 9.21 12.30 -1.27
C THR A 370 7.97 12.91 -1.90
N ALA A 371 8.02 14.22 -2.13
CA ALA A 371 6.94 14.98 -2.72
C ALA A 371 6.84 14.70 -4.22
N THR A 372 6.17 13.60 -4.56
CA THR A 372 5.77 13.24 -5.93
C THR A 372 4.36 13.75 -6.25
N TRP A 373 3.69 14.28 -5.27
CA TRP A 373 2.37 14.90 -5.40
C TRP A 373 2.42 16.36 -4.98
N VAL A 374 1.51 17.14 -5.52
CA VAL A 374 1.30 18.53 -5.12
C VAL A 374 1.02 18.57 -3.61
N PRO A 375 1.68 19.48 -2.85
CA PRO A 375 1.50 19.61 -1.41
C PRO A 375 0.03 19.68 -0.98
N GLY A 376 -0.34 18.85 0.01
CA GLY A 376 -1.71 18.73 0.50
C GLY A 376 -2.56 17.68 -0.24
N THR A 377 -2.02 17.01 -1.26
CA THR A 377 -2.72 15.90 -1.94
C THR A 377 -2.78 14.67 -1.03
N ALA A 378 -3.98 14.16 -0.82
CA ALA A 378 -4.19 12.93 -0.07
C ALA A 378 -3.90 11.69 -0.95
N ALA A 379 -3.27 10.67 -0.38
CA ALA A 379 -3.24 9.35 -1.00
C ALA A 379 -4.66 8.81 -1.20
N HIS A 380 -4.84 7.85 -2.10
CA HIS A 380 -6.13 7.24 -2.45
C HIS A 380 -7.14 8.24 -3.01
N SER A 381 -6.64 9.26 -3.72
CA SER A 381 -7.46 10.27 -4.41
C SER A 381 -7.20 10.23 -5.92
N TRP A 382 -8.15 10.76 -6.70
CA TRP A 382 -7.97 10.90 -8.15
C TRP A 382 -6.82 11.86 -8.49
N GLN A 383 -6.57 12.86 -7.65
CA GLN A 383 -5.44 13.80 -7.80
C GLN A 383 -4.09 13.05 -7.74
N ALA A 384 -3.96 12.12 -6.80
CA ALA A 384 -2.74 11.32 -6.68
C ALA A 384 -2.50 10.46 -7.93
N VAL A 385 -3.56 9.94 -8.57
CA VAL A 385 -3.45 9.20 -9.84
C VAL A 385 -3.02 10.13 -10.97
N ALA A 386 -3.67 11.29 -11.13
CA ALA A 386 -3.36 12.25 -12.18
C ALA A 386 -1.90 12.72 -12.11
N LEU A 387 -1.43 13.04 -10.91
CA LEU A 387 -0.05 13.49 -10.65
C LEU A 387 1.01 12.41 -10.94
N GLY A 388 0.64 11.13 -10.95
CA GLY A 388 1.55 10.02 -11.21
C GLY A 388 1.91 9.83 -12.69
N ALA A 389 1.23 10.49 -13.61
CA ALA A 389 1.45 10.34 -15.07
C ALA A 389 1.82 11.66 -15.75
N ASP A 390 2.08 12.70 -15.00
CA ASP A 390 2.56 13.95 -15.58
C ASP A 390 4.07 13.91 -15.76
N ASN A 391 4.51 13.99 -17.00
CA ASN A 391 5.92 14.05 -17.35
C ASN A 391 6.59 15.38 -16.97
N THR A 392 5.83 16.34 -16.48
CA THR A 392 6.30 17.67 -16.06
C THR A 392 6.49 17.78 -14.56
N LEU A 393 5.92 16.88 -13.77
CA LEU A 393 6.10 16.74 -12.33
C LEU A 393 6.83 15.44 -12.00
#